data_aea88ad8e8ee51226142daf69f1b6299
#
_entry.id   aea88ad8e8ee51226142daf69f1b6299
#
_cell.length_a   1.000
_cell.length_b   1.000
_cell.length_c   1.000
_cell.angle_alpha   90.00
_cell.angle_beta   90.00
_cell.angle_gamma   90.00
#
_symmetry.space_group_name_H-M   'P 1'
#
loop_
_entity.id
_entity.type
_entity.pdbx_description
1 polymer ?
#
loop_
_entity_poly.entity_id
_entity_poly.type
_entity_poly.pdbx_seq_one_letter_code
_entity_poly.pdbx_strand_id
1 'polypeptide(L)'
;MTVQREDVEPEEAPARPAAPSWQSDPNFIEPERVPWSELGPDFIASWGRADESNPQPEHLEIVGPSGSGKTHLMLTMLQDRYAKRQTGAVLVVTKADDAVFGQLGWPVVSKPDEIQDSNVVFWPRTRKTGMERRAFHEARIRSLLDRLWQPQANTIVAFDEVGYVESLSGDLRALVQMYWREARSLGITVVAMKQRPQGALRDMHSETYWTASFAPKDRSDAERFAELFGHRRDWLPVFDGLDAVKHEFILRHSRSREAYISWVDTPLTPQKIKRRGLAGRITGR
;
A
#
# COMPACT_ATOMS: atom_id res chain seq x y z
N MET A 1 -18.33 -57.58 24.90
CA MET A 1 -17.30 -56.60 25.27
C MET A 1 -16.65 -56.11 23.95
N THR A 2 -17.10 -54.98 23.46
CA THR A 2 -16.63 -54.41 22.22
C THR A 2 -15.60 -53.31 22.61
N VAL A 3 -14.34 -53.55 22.29
CA VAL A 3 -13.26 -52.61 22.55
C VAL A 3 -13.35 -51.50 21.49
N GLN A 4 -13.69 -50.26 21.88
CA GLN A 4 -13.58 -49.11 21.05
C GLN A 4 -12.09 -48.79 20.87
N ARG A 5 -11.62 -48.71 19.62
CA ARG A 5 -10.32 -48.13 19.28
C ARG A 5 -10.49 -46.62 19.28
N GLU A 6 -9.78 -45.95 20.17
CA GLU A 6 -9.57 -44.49 20.08
C GLU A 6 -8.69 -44.22 18.87
N ASP A 7 -9.23 -43.44 17.92
CA ASP A 7 -8.46 -42.88 16.81
C ASP A 7 -7.55 -41.79 17.38
N VAL A 8 -6.25 -42.12 17.53
CA VAL A 8 -5.21 -41.15 17.87
C VAL A 8 -4.95 -40.32 16.61
N GLU A 9 -5.33 -39.04 16.63
CA GLU A 9 -4.94 -38.09 15.60
C GLU A 9 -3.40 -38.04 15.48
N PRO A 10 -2.84 -38.01 14.25
CA PRO A 10 -1.40 -37.93 14.06
C PRO A 10 -0.87 -36.60 14.61
N GLU A 11 0.02 -36.67 15.57
CA GLU A 11 0.74 -35.54 16.14
C GLU A 11 1.42 -34.77 15.01
N GLU A 12 1.02 -33.50 14.80
CA GLU A 12 1.66 -32.63 13.79
C GLU A 12 3.16 -32.54 14.10
N ALA A 13 3.97 -32.96 13.13
CA ALA A 13 5.43 -32.87 13.24
C ALA A 13 5.82 -31.40 13.50
N PRO A 14 6.72 -31.16 14.48
CA PRO A 14 7.12 -29.80 14.84
C PRO A 14 7.65 -29.06 13.60
N ALA A 15 7.12 -27.86 13.38
CA ALA A 15 7.53 -27.00 12.27
C ALA A 15 9.07 -26.89 12.25
N ARG A 16 9.70 -27.19 11.12
CA ARG A 16 11.16 -27.06 10.97
C ARG A 16 11.57 -25.64 11.38
N PRO A 17 12.58 -25.48 12.23
CA PRO A 17 13.07 -24.15 12.58
C PRO A 17 13.47 -23.42 11.30
N ALA A 18 13.04 -22.15 11.17
CA ALA A 18 13.42 -21.31 10.06
C ALA A 18 14.94 -21.29 9.91
N ALA A 19 15.44 -21.47 8.67
CA ALA A 19 16.88 -21.43 8.44
C ALA A 19 17.45 -20.09 8.94
N PRO A 20 18.65 -20.10 9.56
CA PRO A 20 19.27 -18.88 10.06
C PRO A 20 19.38 -17.83 8.95
N SER A 21 19.14 -16.56 9.29
CA SER A 21 19.10 -15.43 8.33
C SER A 21 20.41 -15.20 7.53
N TRP A 22 21.50 -15.86 7.91
CA TRP A 22 22.79 -15.82 7.22
C TRP A 22 22.94 -16.88 6.11
N GLN A 23 22.00 -17.84 6.01
CA GLN A 23 22.00 -18.81 4.90
C GLN A 23 21.20 -18.25 3.71
N SER A 24 21.62 -18.59 2.49
CA SER A 24 20.87 -18.28 1.27
C SER A 24 19.67 -19.20 1.14
N ASP A 25 18.58 -18.70 0.58
CA ASP A 25 17.45 -19.55 0.16
C ASP A 25 17.88 -20.35 -1.08
N PRO A 26 17.89 -21.69 -1.05
CA PRO A 26 18.25 -22.48 -2.21
C PRO A 26 17.29 -22.29 -3.41
N ASN A 27 16.12 -21.71 -3.18
CA ASN A 27 15.14 -21.39 -4.22
C ASN A 27 15.09 -19.90 -4.55
N PHE A 28 16.09 -19.11 -4.10
CA PHE A 28 16.14 -17.69 -4.42
C PHE A 28 16.34 -17.50 -5.93
N ILE A 29 15.44 -16.71 -6.52
CA ILE A 29 15.54 -16.27 -7.90
C ILE A 29 15.74 -14.76 -7.87
N GLU A 30 16.80 -14.29 -8.51
CA GLU A 30 17.05 -12.85 -8.62
C GLU A 30 15.89 -12.20 -9.40
N PRO A 31 15.31 -11.09 -8.88
CA PRO A 31 14.20 -10.41 -9.56
C PRO A 31 14.58 -9.90 -10.94
N GLU A 32 13.72 -10.13 -11.92
CA GLU A 32 13.87 -9.61 -13.27
C GLU A 32 13.69 -8.09 -13.30
N ARG A 33 14.43 -7.39 -14.19
CA ARG A 33 14.27 -5.96 -14.45
C ARG A 33 13.29 -5.73 -15.59
N VAL A 34 12.14 -5.17 -15.26
CA VAL A 34 11.04 -4.92 -16.21
C VAL A 34 10.53 -3.48 -16.06
N PRO A 35 10.45 -2.66 -17.13
CA PRO A 35 9.90 -1.32 -17.05
C PRO A 35 8.42 -1.35 -16.67
N TRP A 36 7.92 -0.28 -16.02
CA TRP A 36 6.52 -0.24 -15.60
C TRP A 36 5.53 -0.32 -16.75
N SER A 37 5.88 0.20 -17.93
CA SER A 37 5.06 0.07 -19.14
C SER A 37 4.73 -1.37 -19.54
N GLU A 38 5.60 -2.33 -19.17
CA GLU A 38 5.40 -3.76 -19.40
C GLU A 38 4.81 -4.45 -18.16
N LEU A 39 5.36 -4.25 -16.98
CA LEU A 39 4.93 -4.87 -15.73
C LEU A 39 3.56 -4.34 -15.25
N GLY A 40 3.34 -3.03 -15.35
CA GLY A 40 2.17 -2.35 -14.78
C GLY A 40 0.83 -2.91 -15.26
N PRO A 41 0.59 -3.18 -16.55
CA PRO A 41 -0.66 -3.76 -17.05
C PRO A 41 -1.03 -5.08 -16.39
N ASP A 42 -0.08 -5.98 -16.20
CA ASP A 42 -0.30 -7.30 -15.58
C ASP A 42 -0.46 -7.20 -14.07
N PHE A 43 0.39 -6.37 -13.42
CA PHE A 43 0.23 -6.05 -12.02
C PHE A 43 -1.16 -5.46 -11.71
N ILE A 44 -1.59 -4.43 -12.45
CA ILE A 44 -2.92 -3.82 -12.27
C ILE A 44 -4.06 -4.82 -12.59
N ALA A 45 -3.82 -5.76 -13.50
CA ALA A 45 -4.79 -6.80 -13.80
C ALA A 45 -5.00 -7.78 -12.64
N SER A 46 -3.94 -8.09 -11.88
CA SER A 46 -3.97 -8.97 -10.71
C SER A 46 -4.27 -8.22 -9.42
N TRP A 47 -3.62 -7.06 -9.21
CA TRP A 47 -3.73 -6.31 -7.98
C TRP A 47 -5.14 -5.82 -7.66
N GLY A 48 -5.64 -6.23 -6.51
CA GLY A 48 -6.97 -5.87 -6.03
C GLY A 48 -8.10 -6.46 -6.86
N ARG A 49 -7.86 -7.59 -7.52
CA ARG A 49 -8.90 -8.38 -8.13
C ARG A 49 -9.68 -9.08 -7.02
N ALA A 50 -10.86 -8.56 -6.72
CA ALA A 50 -11.87 -9.36 -6.04
C ALA A 50 -12.44 -10.32 -7.09
N ASP A 51 -11.91 -11.52 -7.17
CA ASP A 51 -12.49 -12.63 -7.95
C ASP A 51 -12.93 -13.75 -7.00
N GLU A 52 -13.51 -14.82 -7.55
CA GLU A 52 -13.99 -15.96 -6.77
C GLU A 52 -12.87 -16.63 -5.95
N SER A 53 -11.61 -16.54 -6.41
CA SER A 53 -10.44 -17.13 -5.74
C SER A 53 -9.82 -16.20 -4.69
N ASN A 54 -9.96 -14.88 -4.86
CA ASN A 54 -9.52 -13.87 -3.91
C ASN A 54 -10.53 -12.71 -3.82
N PRO A 55 -11.61 -12.89 -3.05
CA PRO A 55 -12.69 -11.91 -2.97
C PRO A 55 -12.31 -10.60 -2.29
N GLN A 56 -11.11 -10.52 -1.70
CA GLN A 56 -10.66 -9.37 -0.93
C GLN A 56 -9.50 -8.64 -1.62
N PRO A 57 -9.56 -7.31 -1.74
CA PRO A 57 -8.48 -6.52 -2.32
C PRO A 57 -7.21 -6.56 -1.46
N GLU A 58 -6.05 -6.58 -2.11
CA GLU A 58 -4.75 -6.67 -1.44
C GLU A 58 -4.18 -5.29 -1.12
N HIS A 59 -3.68 -5.11 0.11
CA HIS A 59 -3.02 -3.88 0.52
C HIS A 59 -1.63 -3.75 -0.09
N LEU A 60 -1.20 -2.50 -0.31
CA LEU A 60 0.09 -2.16 -0.90
C LEU A 60 0.84 -1.15 -0.01
N GLU A 61 2.11 -1.42 0.24
CA GLU A 61 3.04 -0.52 0.89
C GLU A 61 4.09 -0.02 -0.11
N ILE A 62 4.38 1.28 -0.11
CA ILE A 62 5.43 1.90 -0.92
C ILE A 62 6.44 2.56 0.01
N VAL A 63 7.67 2.08 0.02
CA VAL A 63 8.70 2.52 0.97
C VAL A 63 9.94 3.01 0.25
N GLY A 64 10.54 4.05 0.77
CA GLY A 64 11.80 4.58 0.27
C GLY A 64 12.06 6.01 0.71
N PRO A 65 13.28 6.51 0.55
CA PRO A 65 13.68 7.84 1.00
C PRO A 65 12.94 8.96 0.25
N SER A 66 13.02 10.18 0.78
CA SER A 66 12.52 11.36 0.08
C SER A 66 13.24 11.55 -1.26
N GLY A 67 12.49 11.84 -2.33
CA GLY A 67 13.00 12.00 -3.68
C GLY A 67 13.21 10.69 -4.45
N SER A 68 12.86 9.52 -3.91
CA SER A 68 13.05 8.23 -4.58
C SER A 68 12.02 7.91 -5.67
N GLY A 69 10.98 8.72 -5.87
CA GLY A 69 9.95 8.43 -6.88
C GLY A 69 8.64 7.82 -6.34
N LYS A 70 8.51 7.58 -5.02
CA LYS A 70 7.31 6.96 -4.40
C LYS A 70 6.00 7.60 -4.83
N THR A 71 5.92 8.93 -4.75
CA THR A 71 4.71 9.66 -5.10
C THR A 71 4.36 9.44 -6.56
N HIS A 72 5.34 9.48 -7.46
CA HIS A 72 5.13 9.23 -8.89
C HIS A 72 4.59 7.82 -9.13
N LEU A 73 5.22 6.80 -8.54
CA LEU A 73 4.77 5.41 -8.63
C LEU A 73 3.33 5.25 -8.11
N MET A 74 3.03 5.78 -6.92
CA MET A 74 1.67 5.69 -6.36
C MET A 74 0.63 6.31 -7.29
N LEU A 75 0.90 7.51 -7.80
CA LEU A 75 -0.03 8.20 -8.71
C LEU A 75 -0.22 7.44 -10.01
N THR A 76 0.85 6.87 -10.57
CA THR A 76 0.78 6.01 -11.77
C THR A 76 -0.09 4.79 -11.50
N MET A 77 0.15 4.06 -10.40
CA MET A 77 -0.66 2.90 -10.03
C MET A 77 -2.15 3.25 -9.84
N LEU A 78 -2.46 4.38 -9.21
CA LEU A 78 -3.84 4.83 -9.01
C LEU A 78 -4.51 5.19 -10.34
N GLN A 79 -3.80 5.87 -11.26
CA GLN A 79 -4.30 6.20 -12.59
C GLN A 79 -4.55 4.95 -13.43
N ASP A 80 -3.61 4.03 -13.48
CA ASP A 80 -3.69 2.79 -14.24
C ASP A 80 -4.85 1.93 -13.74
N ARG A 81 -5.01 1.82 -12.41
CA ARG A 81 -6.11 1.06 -11.83
C ARG A 81 -7.47 1.69 -12.10
N TYR A 82 -7.59 3.02 -12.07
CA TYR A 82 -8.82 3.68 -12.47
C TYR A 82 -9.13 3.45 -13.95
N ALA A 83 -8.14 3.60 -14.83
CA ALA A 83 -8.31 3.40 -16.26
C ALA A 83 -8.79 1.98 -16.59
N LYS A 84 -8.21 0.96 -15.95
CA LYS A 84 -8.50 -0.44 -16.22
C LYS A 84 -9.76 -0.97 -15.53
N ARG A 85 -10.07 -0.51 -14.30
CA ARG A 85 -11.09 -1.11 -13.44
C ARG A 85 -12.17 -0.13 -12.96
N GLN A 86 -12.07 1.13 -13.28
CA GLN A 86 -12.97 2.18 -12.77
C GLN A 86 -13.04 2.19 -11.22
N THR A 87 -11.94 1.81 -10.57
CA THR A 87 -11.82 1.77 -9.10
C THR A 87 -11.81 3.18 -8.53
N GLY A 88 -12.63 3.45 -7.54
CA GLY A 88 -12.58 4.72 -6.81
C GLY A 88 -11.31 4.82 -5.95
N ALA A 89 -10.77 6.03 -5.80
CA ALA A 89 -9.61 6.28 -4.95
C ALA A 89 -9.74 7.60 -4.19
N VAL A 90 -9.46 7.55 -2.89
CA VAL A 90 -9.33 8.72 -2.04
C VAL A 90 -7.87 8.83 -1.62
N LEU A 91 -7.16 9.82 -2.17
CA LEU A 91 -5.77 10.08 -1.85
C LEU A 91 -5.69 11.11 -0.72
N VAL A 92 -5.22 10.68 0.45
CA VAL A 92 -5.03 11.54 1.63
C VAL A 92 -3.66 12.19 1.58
N VAL A 93 -3.64 13.51 1.39
CA VAL A 93 -2.43 14.33 1.31
C VAL A 93 -2.26 15.15 2.57
N THR A 94 -1.08 15.06 3.19
CA THR A 94 -0.76 15.74 4.46
C THR A 94 0.28 16.84 4.33
N LYS A 95 0.96 16.93 3.20
CA LYS A 95 1.96 17.97 2.92
C LYS A 95 1.34 19.38 2.87
N ALA A 96 2.16 20.38 3.14
CA ALA A 96 1.70 21.78 3.07
C ALA A 96 1.41 22.20 1.63
N ASP A 97 2.29 21.83 0.72
CA ASP A 97 2.18 22.04 -0.73
C ASP A 97 2.96 20.95 -1.49
N ASP A 98 2.42 20.53 -2.62
CA ASP A 98 3.11 19.62 -3.54
C ASP A 98 2.37 19.64 -4.89
N ALA A 99 3.01 20.23 -5.91
CA ALA A 99 2.42 20.40 -7.24
C ALA A 99 2.15 19.08 -7.96
N VAL A 100 2.78 17.98 -7.56
CA VAL A 100 2.64 16.68 -8.23
C VAL A 100 1.21 16.14 -8.15
N PHE A 101 0.48 16.41 -7.06
CA PHE A 101 -0.91 15.94 -6.90
C PHE A 101 -1.88 16.64 -7.86
N GLY A 102 -1.56 17.84 -8.32
CA GLY A 102 -2.32 18.53 -9.35
C GLY A 102 -2.25 17.86 -10.73
N GLN A 103 -1.22 17.05 -10.97
CA GLN A 103 -1.04 16.33 -12.25
C GLN A 103 -2.05 15.21 -12.46
N LEU A 104 -2.71 14.74 -11.39
CA LEU A 104 -3.77 13.74 -11.51
C LEU A 104 -5.01 14.25 -12.26
N GLY A 105 -5.28 15.55 -12.21
CA GLY A 105 -6.53 16.13 -12.71
C GLY A 105 -7.76 15.75 -11.87
N TRP A 106 -7.55 15.21 -10.66
CA TRP A 106 -8.63 14.86 -9.74
C TRP A 106 -9.10 16.06 -8.92
N PRO A 107 -10.40 16.11 -8.55
CA PRO A 107 -10.89 17.13 -7.62
C PRO A 107 -10.13 17.13 -6.30
N VAL A 108 -9.78 18.33 -5.83
CA VAL A 108 -9.13 18.53 -4.53
C VAL A 108 -10.18 18.99 -3.54
N VAL A 109 -10.39 18.26 -2.46
CA VAL A 109 -11.36 18.54 -1.41
C VAL A 109 -10.70 18.62 -0.03
N SER A 110 -11.26 19.40 0.88
CA SER A 110 -10.72 19.58 2.23
C SER A 110 -11.62 19.03 3.33
N LYS A 111 -12.86 18.68 2.98
CA LYS A 111 -13.84 18.11 3.90
C LYS A 111 -14.41 16.82 3.33
N PRO A 112 -14.72 15.82 4.17
CA PRO A 112 -15.30 14.56 3.71
C PRO A 112 -16.64 14.70 3.00
N ASP A 113 -17.47 15.66 3.38
CA ASP A 113 -18.77 15.94 2.77
C ASP A 113 -18.68 16.54 1.35
N GLU A 114 -17.53 17.07 0.98
CA GLU A 114 -17.26 17.56 -0.37
C GLU A 114 -16.94 16.42 -1.37
N ILE A 115 -16.75 15.19 -0.89
CA ILE A 115 -16.46 14.04 -1.76
C ILE A 115 -17.73 13.63 -2.51
N GLN A 116 -17.78 13.95 -3.79
CA GLN A 116 -18.86 13.60 -4.71
C GLN A 116 -18.41 12.70 -5.84
N ASP A 117 -17.11 12.68 -6.13
CA ASP A 117 -16.50 11.93 -7.20
C ASP A 117 -15.86 10.63 -6.69
N SER A 118 -15.70 9.66 -7.58
CA SER A 118 -15.07 8.39 -7.25
C SER A 118 -13.57 8.51 -6.95
N ASN A 119 -12.91 9.52 -7.53
CA ASN A 119 -11.50 9.79 -7.36
C ASN A 119 -11.30 11.22 -6.89
N VAL A 120 -10.69 11.37 -5.73
CA VAL A 120 -10.44 12.69 -5.12
C VAL A 120 -9.08 12.73 -4.44
N VAL A 121 -8.49 13.91 -4.42
CA VAL A 121 -7.38 14.26 -3.55
C VAL A 121 -7.96 14.93 -2.31
N PHE A 122 -7.99 14.19 -1.20
CA PHE A 122 -8.38 14.74 0.09
C PHE A 122 -7.20 15.46 0.71
N TRP A 123 -7.21 16.77 0.66
CA TRP A 123 -6.12 17.63 1.12
C TRP A 123 -6.62 18.67 2.11
N PRO A 124 -6.61 18.37 3.42
CA PRO A 124 -7.06 19.29 4.45
C PRO A 124 -6.04 20.43 4.67
N ARG A 125 -5.96 21.34 3.69
CA ARG A 125 -5.06 22.50 3.74
C ARG A 125 -5.44 23.44 4.87
N THR A 126 -4.43 23.95 5.58
CA THR A 126 -4.60 24.93 6.66
C THR A 126 -3.38 25.86 6.74
N ARG A 127 -3.61 27.09 7.18
CA ARG A 127 -2.56 28.05 7.53
C ARG A 127 -2.07 27.89 8.98
N LYS A 128 -2.71 27.02 9.77
CA LYS A 128 -2.30 26.73 11.14
C LYS A 128 -0.95 26.03 11.14
N THR A 129 -0.22 26.14 12.25
CA THR A 129 1.10 25.53 12.46
C THR A 129 1.12 24.75 13.78
N GLY A 130 2.17 23.98 14.02
CA GLY A 130 2.38 23.26 15.27
C GLY A 130 1.21 22.37 15.67
N MET A 131 0.82 22.46 16.94
CA MET A 131 -0.25 21.63 17.52
C MET A 131 -1.64 21.91 16.92
N GLU A 132 -1.93 23.15 16.56
CA GLU A 132 -3.20 23.47 15.92
C GLU A 132 -3.37 22.83 14.54
N ARG A 133 -2.28 22.76 13.76
CA ARG A 133 -2.27 22.03 12.49
C ARG A 133 -2.52 20.54 12.71
N ARG A 134 -1.84 19.95 13.71
CA ARG A 134 -2.00 18.52 14.03
C ARG A 134 -3.46 18.21 14.41
N ALA A 135 -4.04 18.98 15.32
CA ALA A 135 -5.43 18.80 15.73
C ALA A 135 -6.43 18.97 14.55
N PHE A 136 -6.17 19.94 13.65
CA PHE A 136 -6.99 20.14 12.46
C PHE A 136 -6.90 18.94 11.50
N HIS A 137 -5.68 18.44 11.22
CA HIS A 137 -5.48 17.26 10.36
C HIS A 137 -6.11 16.02 10.98
N GLU A 138 -5.91 15.80 12.28
CA GLU A 138 -6.51 14.68 13.01
C GLU A 138 -8.03 14.66 12.84
N ALA A 139 -8.70 15.76 13.15
CA ALA A 139 -10.16 15.83 13.06
C ALA A 139 -10.67 15.56 11.64
N ARG A 140 -9.98 16.11 10.62
CA ARG A 140 -10.37 15.94 9.21
C ARG A 140 -10.14 14.53 8.70
N ILE A 141 -8.99 13.93 9.00
CA ILE A 141 -8.65 12.59 8.55
C ILE A 141 -9.51 11.56 9.28
N ARG A 142 -9.73 11.71 10.59
CA ARG A 142 -10.67 10.87 11.35
C ARG A 142 -12.05 10.88 10.71
N SER A 143 -12.63 12.06 10.51
CA SER A 143 -13.96 12.20 9.89
C SER A 143 -14.01 11.57 8.48
N LEU A 144 -12.92 11.62 7.70
CA LEU A 144 -12.85 10.95 6.42
C LEU A 144 -12.88 9.44 6.58
N LEU A 145 -12.01 8.89 7.44
CA LEU A 145 -11.90 7.44 7.62
C LEU A 145 -13.19 6.86 8.20
N ASP A 146 -13.81 7.51 9.20
CA ASP A 146 -15.12 7.13 9.74
C ASP A 146 -16.19 7.08 8.65
N ARG A 147 -16.22 8.07 7.75
CA ARG A 147 -17.16 8.11 6.62
C ARG A 147 -16.92 7.00 5.60
N LEU A 148 -15.65 6.65 5.34
CA LEU A 148 -15.31 5.60 4.39
C LEU A 148 -15.47 4.19 4.97
N TRP A 149 -15.63 4.05 6.29
CA TRP A 149 -15.78 2.77 6.98
C TRP A 149 -17.18 2.19 6.77
N GLN A 150 -17.42 1.73 5.55
CA GLN A 150 -18.66 1.07 5.14
C GLN A 150 -18.39 0.19 3.93
N PRO A 151 -19.23 -0.80 3.62
CA PRO A 151 -19.05 -1.64 2.43
C PRO A 151 -18.85 -0.78 1.18
N GLN A 152 -17.73 -0.99 0.50
CA GLN A 152 -17.34 -0.27 -0.70
C GLN A 152 -17.14 -1.27 -1.84
N ALA A 153 -17.50 -0.89 -3.05
CA ALA A 153 -17.18 -1.69 -4.21
C ALA A 153 -15.80 -1.27 -4.74
N ASN A 154 -14.74 -1.97 -4.34
CA ASN A 154 -13.41 -1.82 -4.91
C ASN A 154 -12.88 -0.37 -4.83
N THR A 155 -12.75 0.16 -3.60
CA THR A 155 -12.27 1.52 -3.32
C THR A 155 -10.84 1.48 -2.76
N ILE A 156 -10.00 2.44 -3.16
CA ILE A 156 -8.66 2.62 -2.61
C ILE A 156 -8.67 3.79 -1.63
N VAL A 157 -8.06 3.61 -0.46
CA VAL A 157 -7.65 4.69 0.44
C VAL A 157 -6.12 4.76 0.41
N ALA A 158 -5.58 5.82 -0.16
CA ALA A 158 -4.15 6.01 -0.32
C ALA A 158 -3.63 7.12 0.61
N PHE A 159 -2.50 6.90 1.26
CA PHE A 159 -1.85 7.86 2.15
C PHE A 159 -0.49 8.28 1.57
N ASP A 160 -0.27 9.59 1.39
CA ASP A 160 1.02 10.15 0.93
C ASP A 160 2.13 10.04 1.98
N GLU A 161 1.78 9.99 3.26
CA GLU A 161 2.70 9.80 4.38
C GLU A 161 1.92 9.23 5.58
N VAL A 162 1.79 7.91 5.64
CA VAL A 162 1.02 7.24 6.70
C VAL A 162 1.64 7.44 8.08
N GLY A 163 2.97 7.52 8.19
CA GLY A 163 3.64 7.74 9.47
C GLY A 163 3.27 9.08 10.12
N TYR A 164 3.06 10.13 9.32
CA TYR A 164 2.54 11.38 9.84
C TYR A 164 1.11 11.23 10.38
N VAL A 165 0.23 10.55 9.65
CA VAL A 165 -1.17 10.29 10.06
C VAL A 165 -1.19 9.53 11.39
N GLU A 166 -0.42 8.46 11.51
CA GLU A 166 -0.30 7.66 12.74
C GLU A 166 0.28 8.46 13.93
N SER A 167 1.11 9.46 13.66
CA SER A 167 1.70 10.31 14.68
C SER A 167 0.76 11.35 15.27
N LEU A 168 -0.39 11.62 14.63
CA LEU A 168 -1.30 12.69 15.05
C LEU A 168 -1.93 12.40 16.41
N SER A 169 -2.45 11.17 16.63
CA SER A 169 -2.95 10.70 17.92
C SER A 169 -2.94 9.17 18.02
N GLY A 170 -3.06 8.65 19.26
CA GLY A 170 -3.19 7.21 19.51
C GLY A 170 -4.44 6.62 18.86
N ASP A 171 -5.55 7.33 18.93
CA ASP A 171 -6.83 6.89 18.35
C ASP A 171 -6.78 6.83 16.82
N LEU A 172 -6.16 7.82 16.17
CA LEU A 172 -6.03 7.80 14.72
C LEU A 172 -5.08 6.69 14.26
N ARG A 173 -4.02 6.43 15.03
CA ARG A 173 -3.16 5.26 14.82
C ARG A 173 -3.97 3.96 14.91
N ALA A 174 -4.80 3.79 15.94
CA ALA A 174 -5.64 2.61 16.10
C ALA A 174 -6.64 2.46 14.93
N LEU A 175 -7.22 3.57 14.46
CA LEU A 175 -8.11 3.57 13.30
C LEU A 175 -7.38 3.15 12.02
N VAL A 176 -6.16 3.65 11.77
CA VAL A 176 -5.34 3.23 10.62
C VAL A 176 -4.99 1.74 10.72
N GLN A 177 -4.67 1.23 11.92
CA GLN A 177 -4.44 -0.21 12.15
C GLN A 177 -5.69 -1.04 11.81
N MET A 178 -6.87 -0.58 12.21
CA MET A 178 -8.13 -1.24 11.88
C MET A 178 -8.33 -1.31 10.36
N TYR A 179 -8.00 -0.24 9.63
CA TYR A 179 -8.03 -0.25 8.17
C TYR A 179 -7.10 -1.34 7.57
N TRP A 180 -5.89 -1.52 8.09
CA TRP A 180 -5.00 -2.57 7.63
C TRP A 180 -5.54 -3.98 7.89
N ARG A 181 -6.17 -4.21 9.04
CA ARG A 181 -6.65 -5.53 9.43
C ARG A 181 -7.99 -5.91 8.78
N GLU A 182 -8.90 -4.96 8.67
CA GLU A 182 -10.31 -5.26 8.43
C GLU A 182 -10.89 -4.63 7.15
N ALA A 183 -10.30 -3.56 6.60
CA ALA A 183 -10.88 -2.80 5.50
C ALA A 183 -11.05 -3.64 4.22
N ARG A 184 -10.29 -4.71 4.05
CA ARG A 184 -10.43 -5.66 2.94
C ARG A 184 -11.81 -6.30 2.92
N SER A 185 -12.36 -6.65 4.07
CA SER A 185 -13.72 -7.21 4.19
C SER A 185 -14.80 -6.23 3.72
N LEU A 186 -14.51 -4.94 3.73
CA LEU A 186 -15.38 -3.88 3.22
C LEU A 186 -15.11 -3.54 1.74
N GLY A 187 -14.24 -4.26 1.04
CA GLY A 187 -13.85 -3.96 -0.33
C GLY A 187 -12.90 -2.76 -0.47
N ILE A 188 -12.20 -2.39 0.61
CA ILE A 188 -11.27 -1.26 0.64
C ILE A 188 -9.82 -1.76 0.54
N THR A 189 -9.09 -1.28 -0.45
CA THR A 189 -7.63 -1.42 -0.54
C THR A 189 -6.95 -0.26 0.17
N VAL A 190 -6.01 -0.52 1.06
CA VAL A 190 -5.12 0.50 1.62
C VAL A 190 -3.83 0.55 0.81
N VAL A 191 -3.42 1.75 0.42
CA VAL A 191 -2.12 2.05 -0.16
C VAL A 191 -1.42 3.06 0.73
N ALA A 192 -0.21 2.77 1.20
CA ALA A 192 0.49 3.71 2.07
C ALA A 192 1.93 3.95 1.65
N MET A 193 2.33 5.21 1.62
CA MET A 193 3.73 5.57 1.45
C MET A 193 4.40 5.81 2.81
N LYS A 194 5.68 5.38 2.90
CA LYS A 194 6.57 5.58 4.06
C LYS A 194 7.95 5.97 3.59
N GLN A 195 8.68 6.67 4.47
CA GLN A 195 10.06 7.06 4.19
C GLN A 195 11.07 5.98 4.61
N ARG A 196 10.75 5.19 5.63
CA ARG A 196 11.63 4.15 6.19
C ARG A 196 10.87 2.88 6.52
N PRO A 197 11.54 1.71 6.50
CA PRO A 197 10.92 0.44 6.93
C PRO A 197 10.73 0.38 8.46
N GLN A 198 11.51 1.18 9.19
CA GLN A 198 11.44 1.25 10.65
C GLN A 198 10.27 2.13 11.10
N GLY A 199 9.60 1.74 12.20
CA GLY A 199 8.45 2.48 12.75
C GLY A 199 7.11 2.11 12.13
N ALA A 200 7.09 1.23 11.13
CA ALA A 200 5.85 0.61 10.70
C ALA A 200 5.33 -0.32 11.79
N LEU A 201 4.04 -0.27 12.05
CA LEU A 201 3.41 -1.25 12.93
C LEU A 201 3.66 -2.65 12.35
N ARG A 202 3.99 -3.63 13.18
CA ARG A 202 4.14 -5.03 12.78
C ARG A 202 2.95 -5.49 11.94
N ASP A 203 1.76 -5.04 12.31
CA ASP A 203 0.51 -5.36 11.67
C ASP A 203 0.43 -4.90 10.21
N MET A 204 1.04 -3.75 9.88
CA MET A 204 1.05 -3.28 8.48
C MET A 204 1.82 -4.25 7.58
N HIS A 205 3.00 -4.72 8.00
CA HIS A 205 3.76 -5.68 7.20
C HIS A 205 3.08 -7.05 7.10
N SER A 206 2.42 -7.51 8.18
CA SER A 206 1.71 -8.80 8.17
C SER A 206 0.48 -8.79 7.27
N GLU A 207 -0.20 -7.65 7.16
CA GLU A 207 -1.41 -7.49 6.35
C GLU A 207 -1.14 -6.94 4.94
N THR A 208 0.12 -6.56 4.64
CA THR A 208 0.53 -6.09 3.33
C THR A 208 0.87 -7.27 2.42
N TYR A 209 0.23 -7.33 1.26
CA TYR A 209 0.52 -8.35 0.24
C TYR A 209 1.59 -7.87 -0.73
N TRP A 210 1.52 -6.61 -1.13
CA TRP A 210 2.46 -6.02 -2.06
C TRP A 210 3.32 -4.95 -1.40
N THR A 211 4.62 -5.04 -1.59
CA THR A 211 5.58 -4.02 -1.15
C THR A 211 6.37 -3.52 -2.36
N ALA A 212 6.33 -2.21 -2.59
CA ALA A 212 7.23 -1.53 -3.51
C ALA A 212 8.32 -0.83 -2.69
N SER A 213 9.56 -1.28 -2.80
CA SER A 213 10.69 -0.76 -2.03
C SER A 213 11.74 -0.13 -2.92
N PHE A 214 11.95 1.17 -2.77
CA PHE A 214 13.01 1.92 -3.46
C PHE A 214 14.37 1.72 -2.78
N ALA A 215 15.45 2.07 -3.50
CA ALA A 215 16.80 2.02 -2.98
C ALA A 215 16.91 2.78 -1.64
N PRO A 216 17.27 2.11 -0.54
CA PRO A 216 17.44 2.75 0.77
C PRO A 216 18.67 3.66 0.77
N LYS A 217 18.68 4.71 1.60
CA LYS A 217 19.83 5.62 1.72
C LYS A 217 20.92 5.11 2.64
N ASP A 218 20.56 4.32 3.62
CA ASP A 218 21.51 3.81 4.61
C ASP A 218 21.49 2.29 4.69
N ARG A 219 22.60 1.74 5.20
CA ARG A 219 22.82 0.30 5.28
C ARG A 219 21.83 -0.39 6.21
N SER A 220 21.42 0.27 7.29
CA SER A 220 20.52 -0.33 8.27
C SER A 220 19.11 -0.51 7.70
N ASP A 221 18.64 0.42 6.89
CA ASP A 221 17.36 0.30 6.18
C ASP A 221 17.45 -0.81 5.10
N ALA A 222 18.58 -0.91 4.37
CA ALA A 222 18.79 -1.98 3.39
C ALA A 222 18.75 -3.36 4.05
N GLU A 223 19.45 -3.53 5.16
CA GLU A 223 19.47 -4.77 5.93
C GLU A 223 18.08 -5.13 6.45
N ARG A 224 17.33 -4.15 6.93
CA ARG A 224 15.97 -4.38 7.42
C ARG A 224 15.02 -4.80 6.30
N PHE A 225 15.10 -4.20 5.12
CA PHE A 225 14.33 -4.64 3.96
C PHE A 225 14.71 -6.05 3.52
N ALA A 226 16.01 -6.34 3.44
CA ALA A 226 16.49 -7.66 3.08
C ALA A 226 15.93 -8.75 4.02
N GLU A 227 15.89 -8.48 5.35
CA GLU A 227 15.28 -9.37 6.34
C GLU A 227 13.75 -9.51 6.15
N LEU A 228 13.04 -8.43 5.85
CA LEU A 228 11.59 -8.45 5.59
C LEU A 228 11.24 -9.22 4.30
N PHE A 229 12.13 -9.17 3.32
CA PHE A 229 11.93 -9.85 2.03
C PHE A 229 12.34 -11.33 2.07
N GLY A 230 13.13 -11.73 3.06
CA GLY A 230 13.56 -13.13 3.24
C GLY A 230 14.95 -13.23 3.84
N HIS A 231 15.87 -13.88 3.13
CA HIS A 231 17.24 -14.05 3.61
C HIS A 231 18.09 -12.84 3.25
N ARG A 232 18.64 -12.18 4.26
CA ARG A 232 19.47 -10.99 4.10
C ARG A 232 20.60 -11.16 3.06
N ARG A 233 21.20 -12.34 3.01
CA ARG A 233 22.30 -12.65 2.08
C ARG A 233 21.86 -12.55 0.62
N ASP A 234 20.64 -12.90 0.31
CA ASP A 234 20.09 -12.92 -1.04
C ASP A 234 19.60 -11.54 -1.46
N TRP A 235 18.85 -10.87 -0.57
CA TRP A 235 18.19 -9.61 -0.89
C TRP A 235 19.06 -8.36 -0.77
N LEU A 236 20.08 -8.38 0.09
CA LEU A 236 20.93 -7.21 0.29
C LEU A 236 21.68 -6.80 -0.98
N PRO A 237 22.29 -7.74 -1.76
CA PRO A 237 22.90 -7.40 -3.05
C PRO A 237 21.88 -6.83 -4.06
N VAL A 238 20.62 -7.29 -4.03
CA VAL A 238 19.55 -6.76 -4.89
C VAL A 238 19.27 -5.30 -4.56
N PHE A 239 19.15 -4.95 -3.27
CA PHE A 239 18.96 -3.56 -2.84
C PHE A 239 20.18 -2.67 -3.16
N ASP A 240 21.39 -3.18 -2.99
CA ASP A 240 22.62 -2.47 -3.32
C ASP A 240 22.78 -2.25 -4.84
N GLY A 241 22.15 -3.09 -5.66
CA GLY A 241 22.18 -3.03 -7.12
C GLY A 241 21.07 -2.19 -7.77
N LEU A 242 20.20 -1.55 -6.98
CA LEU A 242 19.14 -0.68 -7.51
C LEU A 242 19.71 0.63 -8.05
N ASP A 243 19.30 1.02 -9.26
CA ASP A 243 19.65 2.31 -9.86
C ASP A 243 18.75 3.43 -9.29
N ALA A 244 19.30 4.19 -8.34
CA ALA A 244 18.60 5.31 -7.72
C ALA A 244 18.31 6.46 -8.71
N VAL A 245 19.10 6.62 -9.79
CA VAL A 245 18.90 7.66 -10.81
C VAL A 245 17.68 7.34 -11.67
N LYS A 246 17.48 6.06 -11.98
CA LYS A 246 16.28 5.59 -12.69
C LYS A 246 15.06 5.46 -11.76
N HIS A 247 15.24 5.71 -10.47
CA HIS A 247 14.19 5.46 -9.48
C HIS A 247 13.70 4.01 -9.49
N GLU A 248 14.63 3.05 -9.61
CA GLU A 248 14.30 1.64 -9.54
C GLU A 248 13.73 1.28 -8.16
N PHE A 249 12.76 0.38 -8.16
CA PHE A 249 12.15 -0.19 -6.96
C PHE A 249 11.95 -1.69 -7.14
N ILE A 250 11.94 -2.43 -6.04
CA ILE A 250 11.54 -3.82 -6.01
C ILE A 250 10.06 -3.88 -5.71
N LEU A 251 9.26 -4.48 -6.60
CA LEU A 251 7.87 -4.83 -6.35
C LEU A 251 7.81 -6.30 -5.95
N ARG A 252 7.34 -6.61 -4.74
CA ARG A 252 7.31 -7.98 -4.21
C ARG A 252 5.96 -8.32 -3.63
N HIS A 253 5.48 -9.53 -3.93
CA HIS A 253 4.30 -10.11 -3.31
C HIS A 253 4.70 -11.02 -2.14
N SER A 254 4.09 -10.83 -0.97
CA SER A 254 4.49 -11.50 0.28
C SER A 254 4.21 -13.01 0.28
N ARG A 255 3.12 -13.45 -0.35
CA ARG A 255 2.70 -14.86 -0.35
C ARG A 255 3.31 -15.67 -1.49
N SER A 256 3.19 -15.20 -2.74
CA SER A 256 3.74 -15.92 -3.90
C SER A 256 5.27 -15.82 -3.97
N ARG A 257 5.89 -14.89 -3.21
CA ARG A 257 7.31 -14.52 -3.27
C ARG A 257 7.76 -13.99 -4.63
N GLU A 258 6.82 -13.75 -5.53
CA GLU A 258 7.04 -13.10 -6.81
C GLU A 258 7.65 -11.71 -6.59
N ALA A 259 8.69 -11.37 -7.34
CA ALA A 259 9.39 -10.11 -7.22
C ALA A 259 9.95 -9.63 -8.55
N TYR A 260 9.90 -8.32 -8.78
CA TYR A 260 10.42 -7.64 -9.96
C TYR A 260 11.20 -6.40 -9.54
N ILE A 261 12.24 -6.04 -10.29
CA ILE A 261 12.85 -4.72 -10.24
C ILE A 261 12.22 -3.90 -11.36
N SER A 262 11.63 -2.75 -11.02
CA SER A 262 10.94 -1.92 -12.00
C SER A 262 11.24 -0.43 -11.79
N TRP A 263 10.88 0.38 -12.78
CA TRP A 263 10.94 1.85 -12.74
C TRP A 263 9.80 2.42 -13.56
N VAL A 264 9.27 3.59 -13.15
CA VAL A 264 8.21 4.23 -13.92
C VAL A 264 8.82 4.96 -15.11
N ASP A 265 8.54 4.48 -16.30
CA ASP A 265 9.01 5.00 -17.59
C ASP A 265 7.93 5.77 -18.36
N THR A 266 6.74 5.91 -17.77
CA THR A 266 5.60 6.62 -18.38
C THR A 266 5.28 7.91 -17.63
N PRO A 267 4.98 9.02 -18.33
CA PRO A 267 4.57 10.24 -17.68
C PRO A 267 3.16 10.13 -17.09
N LEU A 268 2.91 10.83 -15.97
CA LEU A 268 1.55 11.01 -15.45
C LEU A 268 0.71 11.79 -16.47
N THR A 269 -0.47 11.28 -16.76
CA THR A 269 -1.41 11.92 -17.69
C THR A 269 -2.67 12.37 -16.95
N PRO A 270 -3.03 13.67 -16.95
CA PRO A 270 -4.24 14.14 -16.27
C PRO A 270 -5.49 13.41 -16.75
N GLN A 271 -6.23 12.80 -15.84
CA GLN A 271 -7.43 12.03 -16.14
C GLN A 271 -8.69 12.88 -16.01
N LYS A 272 -9.59 12.80 -17.00
CA LYS A 272 -10.94 13.34 -16.89
C LYS A 272 -11.80 12.38 -16.07
N ILE A 273 -12.11 12.75 -14.83
CA ILE A 273 -12.95 11.95 -13.94
C ILE A 273 -14.41 12.08 -14.37
N LYS A 274 -15.10 10.95 -14.58
CA LYS A 274 -16.55 10.93 -14.72
C LYS A 274 -17.16 11.14 -13.34
N ARG A 275 -18.00 12.17 -13.15
CA ARG A 275 -18.76 12.39 -11.92
C ARG A 275 -19.67 11.19 -11.67
N ARG A 276 -19.31 10.34 -10.74
CA ARG A 276 -20.15 9.29 -10.16
C ARG A 276 -20.10 9.50 -8.67
N GLY A 277 -21.18 10.02 -8.11
CA GLY A 277 -21.27 10.21 -6.67
C GLY A 277 -21.02 8.89 -5.92
N LEU A 278 -20.30 8.93 -4.82
CA LEU A 278 -20.13 7.81 -3.87
C LEU A 278 -21.49 7.21 -3.44
N ALA A 279 -22.56 8.04 -3.45
CA ALA A 279 -23.93 7.64 -3.09
C ALA A 279 -24.62 6.67 -4.08
N GLY A 280 -24.12 6.51 -5.30
CA GLY A 280 -24.75 5.66 -6.33
C GLY A 280 -24.47 4.15 -6.20
N ARG A 281 -23.66 3.71 -5.23
CA ARG A 281 -23.29 2.29 -5.06
C ARG A 281 -23.99 1.56 -3.91
N ILE A 282 -24.79 2.25 -3.10
CA ILE A 282 -25.48 1.66 -1.92
C ILE A 282 -26.76 0.90 -2.29
N THR A 283 -27.25 0.99 -3.53
CA THR A 283 -28.52 0.36 -3.97
C THR A 283 -28.31 -0.66 -5.09
N GLY A 284 -27.38 -1.57 -4.94
CA GLY A 284 -27.30 -2.79 -5.71
C GLY A 284 -27.86 -3.93 -4.85
N ARG A 285 -29.17 -4.20 -4.98
CA ARG A 285 -29.79 -5.46 -4.55
C ARG A 285 -29.26 -6.60 -5.41
#